data_ab71f2ec50a4f5a9f83bbd6c15283bf3
#
_entry.id   ab71f2ec50a4f5a9f83bbd6c15283bf3
#
_cell.length_a   1.000
_cell.length_b   1.000
_cell.length_c   1.000
_cell.angle_alpha   90.00
_cell.angle_beta   90.00
_cell.angle_gamma   90.00
#
_symmetry.space_group_name_H-M   'P 1'
#
loop_
_entity.id
_entity.type
_entity.pdbx_description
1 polymer ?
#
loop_
_entity_poly.entity_id
_entity_poly.type
_entity_poly.pdbx_seq_one_letter_code
_entity_poly.pdbx_strand_id
1 'polypeptide(L)'
;MMNGGFDCRESCPWTTARNPALDFPVGQLRRFAAAADEEIGDVDETKRNVLKLLAVGGLIGAGAGGLVGGSLQYLQPPAIGLASYPKVQLLDVDGSPLTVSGVESEYNAETSELYLFNYPLRNEPNFLLNLYPASGTPDGKNGAENLPGGIGTHNSIVAYSGICQHLGCPAPAIAYYPPGTCPDTPSGKTFYIHCSCHGSTYDPTNRASNLTGPAVLPLPQVTLEADPSGNIFAINVTGPPVNGHLSTLQGDYGVGTTSQVTKEAPVILCNFPT
;
A
#
# COMPACT_ATOMS: atom_id res chain seq x y z
N MET A 1 5.79 9.25 -40.97
CA MET A 1 5.02 8.02 -40.89
C MET A 1 5.98 6.88 -40.62
N MET A 2 6.17 6.49 -39.38
CA MET A 2 6.80 5.21 -38.97
C MET A 2 6.10 4.78 -37.70
N ASN A 3 5.15 3.83 -37.84
CA ASN A 3 4.52 3.13 -36.75
C ASN A 3 5.50 2.08 -36.23
N GLY A 4 6.08 2.30 -35.06
CA GLY A 4 6.81 1.30 -34.29
C GLY A 4 5.99 0.90 -33.08
N GLY A 5 5.09 -0.08 -33.23
CA GLY A 5 4.43 -0.73 -32.11
C GLY A 5 5.44 -1.58 -31.36
N PHE A 6 5.67 -1.30 -30.08
CA PHE A 6 6.44 -2.15 -29.19
C PHE A 6 5.58 -3.38 -28.85
N ASP A 7 5.97 -4.53 -29.38
CA ASP A 7 5.39 -5.83 -29.01
C ASP A 7 6.10 -6.35 -27.75
N CYS A 8 5.39 -6.32 -26.62
CA CYS A 8 5.89 -6.78 -25.33
C CYS A 8 6.10 -8.30 -25.20
N ARG A 9 6.02 -9.06 -26.31
CA ARG A 9 6.16 -10.53 -26.28
C ARG A 9 7.60 -11.03 -26.28
N GLU A 10 8.59 -10.23 -26.63
CA GLU A 10 9.98 -10.73 -26.81
C GLU A 10 11.04 -10.16 -25.85
N SER A 11 10.73 -9.27 -24.95
CA SER A 11 11.77 -8.68 -24.08
C SER A 11 11.35 -8.31 -22.64
N CYS A 12 10.43 -9.08 -22.03
CA CYS A 12 10.23 -8.99 -20.58
C CYS A 12 11.22 -9.94 -19.88
N PRO A 13 12.20 -9.44 -19.10
CA PRO A 13 13.23 -10.27 -18.46
C PRO A 13 12.74 -11.16 -17.33
N TRP A 14 11.44 -11.21 -17.07
CA TRP A 14 10.84 -11.95 -15.94
C TRP A 14 10.21 -13.31 -16.31
N THR A 15 10.26 -13.74 -17.58
CA THR A 15 9.57 -14.96 -18.04
C THR A 15 10.40 -16.25 -18.01
N THR A 16 11.65 -16.25 -17.52
CA THR A 16 12.52 -17.44 -17.56
C THR A 16 13.09 -17.90 -16.22
N ALA A 17 12.63 -17.40 -15.08
CA ALA A 17 12.97 -18.02 -13.80
C ALA A 17 11.99 -19.16 -13.50
N ARG A 18 12.25 -20.38 -13.98
CA ARG A 18 11.63 -21.60 -13.44
C ARG A 18 12.07 -21.71 -11.97
N ASN A 19 11.11 -21.69 -11.08
CA ASN A 19 11.35 -21.94 -9.66
C ASN A 19 11.63 -23.44 -9.48
N PRO A 20 12.87 -23.86 -9.14
CA PRO A 20 13.21 -25.28 -9.00
C PRO A 20 12.57 -25.99 -7.81
N ALA A 21 11.77 -25.28 -7.00
CA ALA A 21 11.12 -25.82 -5.81
C ALA A 21 9.78 -26.52 -6.10
N LEU A 22 9.29 -26.58 -7.33
CA LEU A 22 8.00 -27.21 -7.69
C LEU A 22 8.08 -28.49 -8.52
N ASP A 23 9.27 -29.04 -8.80
CA ASP A 23 9.42 -30.34 -9.41
C ASP A 23 9.46 -31.44 -8.33
N PHE A 24 8.32 -31.73 -7.71
CA PHE A 24 8.15 -32.97 -6.94
C PHE A 24 7.82 -34.11 -7.93
N PRO A 25 8.66 -35.18 -7.99
CA PRO A 25 8.37 -36.31 -8.84
C PRO A 25 7.13 -37.05 -8.33
N VAL A 26 6.08 -37.08 -9.16
CA VAL A 26 4.78 -37.72 -8.89
C VAL A 26 4.91 -39.20 -8.48
N GLY A 27 6.07 -39.81 -8.67
CA GLY A 27 6.38 -41.18 -8.23
C GLY A 27 6.56 -41.41 -6.73
N GLN A 28 6.82 -40.34 -5.94
CA GLN A 28 6.99 -40.52 -4.48
C GLN A 28 5.65 -40.55 -3.73
N LEU A 29 4.61 -39.91 -4.22
CA LEU A 29 3.29 -39.94 -3.58
C LEU A 29 2.63 -41.33 -3.59
N ARG A 30 2.97 -42.18 -4.54
CA ARG A 30 2.46 -43.59 -4.58
C ARG A 30 3.14 -44.51 -3.55
N ARG A 31 4.33 -44.19 -3.06
CA ARG A 31 5.03 -45.00 -2.08
C ARG A 31 4.53 -44.76 -0.65
N PHE A 32 4.00 -43.58 -0.35
CA PHE A 32 3.40 -43.30 0.96
C PHE A 32 2.00 -43.88 1.12
N ALA A 33 1.24 -44.05 0.02
CA ALA A 33 -0.08 -44.68 0.05
C ALA A 33 -0.01 -46.20 0.17
N ALA A 34 1.07 -46.85 -0.32
CA ALA A 34 1.22 -48.32 -0.26
C ALA A 34 1.79 -48.81 1.10
N ALA A 35 2.42 -47.92 1.89
CA ALA A 35 2.94 -48.29 3.22
C ALA A 35 1.89 -48.18 4.32
N ALA A 36 0.72 -47.61 4.06
CA ALA A 36 -0.34 -47.46 5.03
C ALA A 36 -1.32 -48.65 5.10
N ASP A 37 -1.21 -49.60 4.16
CA ASP A 37 -2.12 -50.74 4.07
C ASP A 37 -1.61 -52.02 4.73
N GLU A 38 -0.40 -52.04 5.32
CA GLU A 38 0.23 -53.31 5.77
C GLU A 38 0.27 -53.54 7.29
N GLU A 39 -0.31 -52.68 8.12
CA GLU A 39 -0.40 -52.91 9.59
C GLU A 39 -1.74 -52.45 10.19
N ILE A 40 -2.85 -52.97 9.70
CA ILE A 40 -4.10 -52.92 10.46
C ILE A 40 -4.46 -54.36 10.87
N GLY A 41 -3.82 -54.85 11.94
CA GLY A 41 -4.32 -56.00 12.65
C GLY A 41 -5.72 -55.72 13.18
N ASP A 42 -6.52 -56.82 13.32
CA ASP A 42 -7.90 -56.88 13.74
C ASP A 42 -8.22 -55.92 14.90
N VAL A 43 -8.69 -54.73 14.58
CA VAL A 43 -9.06 -53.70 15.57
C VAL A 43 -10.50 -53.94 15.99
N ASP A 44 -10.68 -54.29 17.27
CA ASP A 44 -11.98 -54.42 17.95
C ASP A 44 -12.97 -53.36 17.48
N GLU A 45 -14.16 -53.78 17.07
CA GLU A 45 -15.21 -52.97 16.45
C GLU A 45 -15.58 -51.73 17.30
N THR A 46 -15.47 -51.86 18.62
CA THR A 46 -15.65 -50.77 19.60
C THR A 46 -14.59 -49.74 19.48
N LYS A 47 -13.31 -50.10 19.32
CA LYS A 47 -12.18 -49.16 19.13
C LYS A 47 -12.28 -48.47 17.78
N ARG A 48 -12.73 -49.18 16.75
CA ARG A 48 -12.94 -48.62 15.40
C ARG A 48 -14.04 -47.55 15.39
N ASN A 49 -15.13 -47.76 16.15
CA ASN A 49 -16.23 -46.81 16.28
C ASN A 49 -15.81 -45.57 17.08
N VAL A 50 -15.01 -45.75 18.15
CA VAL A 50 -14.43 -44.62 18.91
C VAL A 50 -13.47 -43.80 18.05
N LEU A 51 -12.61 -44.44 17.25
CA LEU A 51 -11.71 -43.76 16.33
C LEU A 51 -12.48 -42.98 15.23
N LYS A 52 -13.57 -43.56 14.71
CA LYS A 52 -14.45 -42.85 13.77
C LYS A 52 -15.14 -41.63 14.41
N LEU A 53 -15.60 -41.76 15.65
CA LEU A 53 -16.20 -40.68 16.42
C LEU A 53 -15.20 -39.56 16.72
N LEU A 54 -13.96 -39.93 17.09
CA LEU A 54 -12.88 -38.97 17.31
C LEU A 54 -12.43 -38.28 15.99
N ALA A 55 -12.40 -39.03 14.88
CA ALA A 55 -12.06 -38.45 13.58
C ALA A 55 -13.14 -37.47 13.09
N VAL A 56 -14.43 -37.82 13.22
CA VAL A 56 -15.57 -36.94 12.88
C VAL A 56 -15.63 -35.75 13.83
N GLY A 57 -15.47 -35.98 15.14
CA GLY A 57 -15.41 -34.91 16.15
C GLY A 57 -14.23 -33.98 15.94
N GLY A 58 -13.06 -34.52 15.56
CA GLY A 58 -11.87 -33.77 15.23
C GLY A 58 -12.02 -32.94 13.96
N LEU A 59 -12.67 -33.49 12.92
CA LEU A 59 -12.96 -32.76 11.68
C LEU A 59 -14.00 -31.65 11.89
N ILE A 60 -15.04 -31.89 12.70
CA ILE A 60 -16.03 -30.85 13.04
C ILE A 60 -15.38 -29.77 13.92
N GLY A 61 -14.56 -30.17 14.89
CA GLY A 61 -13.81 -29.26 15.75
C GLY A 61 -12.78 -28.44 14.97
N ALA A 62 -12.04 -29.07 14.05
CA ALA A 62 -11.09 -28.39 13.16
C ALA A 62 -11.81 -27.49 12.13
N GLY A 63 -12.95 -27.95 11.60
CA GLY A 63 -13.76 -27.13 10.67
C GLY A 63 -14.38 -25.92 11.36
N ALA A 64 -15.00 -26.11 12.53
CA ALA A 64 -15.59 -25.01 13.30
C ALA A 64 -14.52 -24.08 13.87
N GLY A 65 -13.42 -24.64 14.39
CA GLY A 65 -12.27 -23.88 14.87
C GLY A 65 -11.54 -23.14 13.73
N GLY A 66 -11.46 -23.75 12.56
CA GLY A 66 -10.89 -23.13 11.37
C GLY A 66 -11.75 -21.97 10.83
N LEU A 67 -13.07 -22.13 10.83
CA LEU A 67 -13.97 -21.05 10.39
C LEU A 67 -14.01 -19.89 11.38
N VAL A 68 -14.08 -20.19 12.69
CA VAL A 68 -14.07 -19.14 13.72
C VAL A 68 -12.67 -18.56 13.90
N GLY A 69 -11.61 -19.38 13.88
CA GLY A 69 -10.24 -18.92 13.93
C GLY A 69 -9.82 -18.14 12.68
N GLY A 70 -10.25 -18.57 11.49
CA GLY A 70 -10.02 -17.86 10.24
C GLY A 70 -10.70 -16.51 10.20
N SER A 71 -11.96 -16.41 10.66
CA SER A 71 -12.67 -15.14 10.74
C SER A 71 -12.10 -14.21 11.81
N LEU A 72 -11.60 -14.76 12.94
CA LEU A 72 -10.91 -13.97 13.96
C LEU A 72 -9.53 -13.50 13.51
N GLN A 73 -8.82 -14.26 12.66
CA GLN A 73 -7.56 -13.81 12.06
C GLN A 73 -7.75 -12.60 11.13
N TYR A 74 -8.91 -12.48 10.48
CA TYR A 74 -9.28 -11.27 9.72
C TYR A 74 -9.62 -10.07 10.61
N LEU A 75 -9.94 -10.31 11.88
CA LEU A 75 -10.29 -9.28 12.86
C LEU A 75 -9.14 -8.96 13.83
N GLN A 76 -8.09 -9.78 13.86
CA GLN A 76 -6.89 -9.53 14.69
C GLN A 76 -5.73 -9.18 13.78
N PRO A 77 -4.98 -8.12 14.10
CA PRO A 77 -3.69 -7.89 13.46
C PRO A 77 -2.83 -9.16 13.69
N PRO A 78 -2.09 -9.61 12.67
CA PRO A 78 -1.27 -10.81 12.77
C PRO A 78 -0.26 -10.66 13.92
N ALA A 79 0.11 -11.79 14.51
CA ALA A 79 1.07 -11.85 15.62
C ALA A 79 2.48 -11.30 15.26
N ILE A 80 2.73 -11.04 13.98
CA ILE A 80 3.94 -10.47 13.41
C ILE A 80 3.57 -9.12 12.79
N GLY A 81 3.21 -8.15 13.56
CA GLY A 81 2.84 -6.84 13.06
C GLY A 81 2.71 -5.85 14.19
N LEU A 82 2.39 -4.62 13.87
CA LEU A 82 2.12 -3.61 14.86
C LEU A 82 0.74 -3.84 15.47
N ALA A 83 0.65 -3.87 16.80
CA ALA A 83 -0.62 -3.96 17.51
C ALA A 83 -1.47 -2.68 17.39
N SER A 84 -0.82 -1.56 17.10
CA SER A 84 -1.43 -0.25 16.87
C SER A 84 -0.50 0.63 16.06
N TYR A 85 -1.04 1.70 15.50
CA TYR A 85 -0.22 2.70 14.81
C TYR A 85 0.69 3.44 15.79
N PRO A 86 2.02 3.46 15.55
CA PRO A 86 2.95 4.20 16.40
C PRO A 86 2.88 5.69 16.10
N LYS A 87 3.20 6.53 17.11
CA LYS A 87 3.53 7.94 16.86
C LYS A 87 4.98 8.02 16.41
N VAL A 88 5.20 8.44 15.16
CA VAL A 88 6.51 8.47 14.50
C VAL A 88 6.84 9.92 14.11
N GLN A 89 7.98 10.44 14.59
CA GLN A 89 8.46 11.75 14.19
C GLN A 89 9.01 11.71 12.76
N LEU A 90 8.57 12.64 11.92
CA LEU A 90 9.15 12.79 10.60
C LEU A 90 10.44 13.61 10.69
N LEU A 91 11.44 13.16 9.95
CA LEU A 91 12.72 13.84 9.79
C LEU A 91 12.84 14.34 8.37
N ASP A 92 13.48 15.47 8.19
CA ASP A 92 13.82 15.99 6.88
C ASP A 92 14.93 15.16 6.21
N VAL A 93 15.26 15.48 4.97
CA VAL A 93 16.28 14.78 4.16
C VAL A 93 17.67 14.83 4.80
N ASP A 94 17.97 15.81 5.61
CA ASP A 94 19.21 15.95 6.37
C ASP A 94 19.20 15.23 7.73
N GLY A 95 18.05 14.65 8.13
CA GLY A 95 17.85 13.97 9.40
C GLY A 95 17.45 14.89 10.57
N SER A 96 17.24 16.18 10.35
CA SER A 96 16.68 17.09 11.35
C SER A 96 15.16 16.86 11.49
N PRO A 97 14.53 17.27 12.63
CA PRO A 97 13.10 17.22 12.76
C PRO A 97 12.39 18.00 11.65
N LEU A 98 11.50 17.33 10.91
CA LEU A 98 10.68 17.98 9.90
C LEU A 98 9.63 18.86 10.58
N THR A 99 9.55 20.13 10.19
CA THR A 99 8.64 21.10 10.76
C THR A 99 7.62 21.60 9.74
N VAL A 100 6.46 22.07 10.24
CA VAL A 100 5.44 22.73 9.41
C VAL A 100 6.03 23.87 8.60
N SER A 101 6.81 24.75 9.24
CA SER A 101 7.45 25.89 8.55
C SER A 101 8.48 25.44 7.52
N GLY A 102 9.21 24.33 7.77
CA GLY A 102 10.14 23.75 6.81
C GLY A 102 9.39 23.28 5.56
N VAL A 103 8.32 22.50 5.75
CA VAL A 103 7.48 22.02 4.63
C VAL A 103 6.88 23.20 3.85
N GLU A 104 6.30 24.21 4.53
CA GLU A 104 5.69 25.36 3.87
C GLU A 104 6.70 26.25 3.12
N SER A 105 7.97 26.23 3.50
CA SER A 105 9.02 26.98 2.82
C SER A 105 9.63 26.27 1.61
N GLU A 106 9.66 24.94 1.63
CA GLU A 106 10.36 24.13 0.61
C GLU A 106 9.41 23.48 -0.38
N TYR A 107 8.20 23.10 0.06
CA TYR A 107 7.24 22.31 -0.73
C TYR A 107 5.97 23.13 -0.98
N ASN A 108 5.46 23.04 -2.19
CA ASN A 108 4.20 23.68 -2.59
C ASN A 108 3.51 22.83 -3.68
N ALA A 109 2.33 23.25 -4.10
CA ALA A 109 1.52 22.50 -5.08
C ALA A 109 2.23 22.32 -6.44
N GLU A 110 3.18 23.16 -6.80
CA GLU A 110 3.95 23.09 -8.04
C GLU A 110 5.21 22.22 -7.93
N THR A 111 5.52 21.70 -6.73
CA THR A 111 6.72 20.86 -6.51
C THR A 111 6.59 19.55 -7.27
N SER A 112 7.54 19.29 -8.16
CA SER A 112 7.57 18.10 -9.03
C SER A 112 8.31 16.91 -8.42
N GLU A 113 9.21 17.12 -7.45
CA GLU A 113 9.88 16.05 -6.73
C GLU A 113 8.91 15.36 -5.78
N LEU A 114 9.08 14.04 -5.60
CA LEU A 114 8.33 13.27 -4.63
C LEU A 114 9.05 13.32 -3.28
N TYR A 115 8.33 13.73 -2.24
CA TYR A 115 8.76 13.64 -0.86
C TYR A 115 8.08 12.43 -0.24
N LEU A 116 8.88 11.41 0.09
CA LEU A 116 8.40 10.12 0.56
C LEU A 116 8.94 9.82 1.96
N PHE A 117 8.09 9.27 2.81
CA PHE A 117 8.49 8.69 4.08
C PHE A 117 7.80 7.35 4.30
N ASN A 118 8.42 6.46 5.07
CA ASN A 118 7.82 5.17 5.38
C ASN A 118 6.99 5.26 6.66
N TYR A 119 5.76 4.73 6.62
CA TYR A 119 4.88 4.65 7.80
C TYR A 119 3.70 3.71 7.51
N PRO A 120 3.28 2.86 8.45
CA PRO A 120 3.90 2.58 9.75
C PRO A 120 5.05 1.57 9.65
N LEU A 121 5.20 0.90 8.51
CA LEU A 121 6.22 -0.10 8.25
C LEU A 121 7.32 0.45 7.33
N ARG A 122 8.49 -0.23 7.32
CA ARG A 122 9.65 0.21 6.54
C ARG A 122 9.47 0.15 5.03
N ASN A 123 8.54 -0.67 4.55
CA ASN A 123 8.23 -0.85 3.12
C ASN A 123 6.89 -0.19 2.72
N GLU A 124 6.36 0.71 3.54
CA GLU A 124 5.12 1.43 3.30
C GLU A 124 5.40 2.91 2.98
N PRO A 125 5.81 3.23 1.73
CA PRO A 125 6.08 4.60 1.32
C PRO A 125 4.78 5.40 1.31
N ASN A 126 4.87 6.65 1.76
CA ASN A 126 3.78 7.60 1.75
C ASN A 126 4.26 8.93 1.18
N PHE A 127 3.42 9.57 0.38
CA PHE A 127 3.64 10.94 -0.08
C PHE A 127 3.44 11.93 1.06
N LEU A 128 4.36 12.86 1.19
CA LEU A 128 4.15 14.11 1.92
C LEU A 128 3.91 15.21 0.89
N LEU A 129 2.75 15.82 0.92
CA LEU A 129 2.33 16.85 -0.04
C LEU A 129 1.99 18.13 0.71
N ASN A 130 2.48 19.27 0.23
CA ASN A 130 1.90 20.57 0.54
C ASN A 130 1.19 21.08 -0.72
N LEU A 131 -0.13 21.14 -0.66
CA LEU A 131 -0.96 21.56 -1.80
C LEU A 131 -1.23 23.08 -1.83
N TYR A 132 -0.62 23.87 -0.94
CA TYR A 132 -0.69 25.31 -1.01
C TYR A 132 0.19 25.83 -2.16
N PRO A 133 -0.34 26.74 -3.03
CA PRO A 133 0.40 27.16 -4.20
C PRO A 133 1.50 28.18 -3.84
N ALA A 134 2.58 28.20 -4.62
CA ALA A 134 3.64 29.18 -4.48
C ALA A 134 3.17 30.64 -4.69
N SER A 135 2.09 30.83 -5.45
CA SER A 135 1.45 32.14 -5.64
C SER A 135 0.79 32.71 -4.38
N GLY A 136 0.62 31.90 -3.33
CA GLY A 136 0.01 32.31 -2.07
C GLY A 136 -1.52 32.44 -2.10
N THR A 137 -2.18 32.11 -3.20
CA THR A 137 -3.64 32.17 -3.33
C THR A 137 -4.16 30.96 -4.08
N PRO A 138 -4.76 29.97 -3.39
CA PRO A 138 -5.31 28.79 -4.08
C PRO A 138 -6.57 29.15 -4.86
N ASP A 139 -6.65 28.70 -6.11
CA ASP A 139 -7.81 28.86 -7.00
C ASP A 139 -8.42 27.50 -7.41
N GLY A 140 -7.97 26.41 -6.77
CA GLY A 140 -8.39 25.04 -7.08
C GLY A 140 -7.79 24.48 -8.37
N LYS A 141 -6.98 25.27 -9.10
CA LYS A 141 -6.24 24.86 -10.30
C LYS A 141 -4.73 24.86 -10.07
N ASN A 142 -4.25 25.80 -9.29
CA ASN A 142 -2.83 25.92 -8.92
C ASN A 142 -2.51 25.31 -7.55
N GLY A 143 -3.51 24.95 -6.76
CA GLY A 143 -3.36 24.37 -5.43
C GLY A 143 -4.64 24.42 -4.63
N ALA A 144 -4.57 24.03 -3.36
CA ALA A 144 -5.69 23.95 -2.43
C ALA A 144 -5.29 24.17 -0.99
N GLU A 145 -6.26 24.57 -0.16
CA GLU A 145 -6.15 24.73 1.29
C GLU A 145 -7.36 24.11 2.01
N ASN A 146 -7.33 24.09 3.35
CA ASN A 146 -8.39 23.54 4.18
C ASN A 146 -8.76 22.08 3.81
N LEU A 147 -7.73 21.28 3.56
CA LEU A 147 -7.88 19.89 3.15
C LEU A 147 -8.33 19.00 4.30
N PRO A 148 -9.16 17.98 4.04
CA PRO A 148 -9.55 17.00 5.06
C PRO A 148 -8.34 16.27 5.64
N GLY A 149 -8.10 16.45 6.96
CA GLY A 149 -6.93 15.90 7.65
C GLY A 149 -5.62 16.60 7.35
N GLY A 150 -5.67 17.77 6.72
CA GLY A 150 -4.50 18.63 6.51
C GLY A 150 -4.03 19.31 7.78
N ILE A 151 -2.72 19.55 7.86
CA ILE A 151 -2.06 20.32 8.92
C ILE A 151 -1.34 21.54 8.33
N GLY A 152 -0.73 22.34 9.19
CA GLY A 152 -0.01 23.56 8.81
C GLY A 152 -0.90 24.79 8.80
N THR A 153 -0.33 25.95 8.41
CA THR A 153 -0.97 27.27 8.46
C THR A 153 -2.24 27.33 7.61
N HIS A 154 -2.24 26.61 6.48
CA HIS A 154 -3.34 26.58 5.52
C HIS A 154 -4.10 25.25 5.52
N ASN A 155 -3.82 24.33 6.47
CA ASN A 155 -4.33 22.96 6.45
C ASN A 155 -4.12 22.29 5.07
N SER A 156 -2.96 22.52 4.44
CA SER A 156 -2.64 22.09 3.09
C SER A 156 -1.61 20.96 3.03
N ILE A 157 -0.98 20.64 4.18
CA ILE A 157 0.00 19.56 4.29
C ILE A 157 -0.75 18.27 4.59
N VAL A 158 -0.70 17.32 3.67
CA VAL A 158 -1.39 16.01 3.75
C VAL A 158 -0.43 14.89 3.40
N ALA A 159 -0.76 13.66 3.79
CA ALA A 159 0.01 12.49 3.44
C ALA A 159 -0.89 11.35 2.99
N TYR A 160 -0.51 10.68 1.91
CA TYR A 160 -1.24 9.56 1.33
C TYR A 160 -0.29 8.41 1.01
N SER A 161 -0.81 7.18 1.03
CA SER A 161 -0.04 6.01 0.62
C SER A 161 0.57 6.21 -0.77
N GLY A 162 1.86 5.94 -0.90
CA GLY A 162 2.59 5.89 -2.16
C GLY A 162 2.48 4.54 -2.87
N ILE A 163 1.40 3.79 -2.61
CA ILE A 163 1.12 2.47 -3.20
C ILE A 163 -0.26 2.50 -3.83
N CYS A 164 -0.34 2.18 -5.12
CA CYS A 164 -1.56 2.25 -5.91
C CYS A 164 -2.59 1.21 -5.47
N GLN A 165 -3.86 1.61 -5.32
CA GLN A 165 -4.97 0.74 -4.92
C GLN A 165 -5.39 -0.28 -6.00
N HIS A 166 -4.87 -0.19 -7.23
CA HIS A 166 -5.19 -1.18 -8.25
C HIS A 166 -4.51 -2.52 -7.97
N LEU A 167 -3.18 -2.59 -8.06
CA LEU A 167 -2.39 -3.81 -7.88
C LEU A 167 -1.09 -3.58 -7.08
N GLY A 168 -1.05 -2.55 -6.22
CA GLY A 168 0.09 -2.31 -5.35
C GLY A 168 1.32 -1.73 -6.04
N CYS A 169 1.17 -1.04 -7.17
CA CYS A 169 2.29 -0.35 -7.83
C CYS A 169 2.83 0.76 -6.93
N PRO A 170 4.12 0.72 -6.51
CA PRO A 170 4.67 1.68 -5.55
C PRO A 170 5.19 2.96 -6.21
N ALA A 171 5.41 4.01 -5.43
CA ALA A 171 6.24 5.13 -5.83
C ALA A 171 7.64 4.63 -6.25
N PRO A 172 8.28 5.27 -7.27
CA PRO A 172 7.88 6.49 -7.97
C PRO A 172 6.98 6.28 -9.19
N ALA A 173 6.49 5.06 -9.46
CA ALA A 173 5.60 4.79 -10.59
C ALA A 173 4.15 5.27 -10.33
N ILE A 174 3.71 5.32 -9.06
CA ILE A 174 2.62 6.21 -8.64
C ILE A 174 3.27 7.49 -8.12
N ALA A 175 2.78 8.65 -8.55
CA ALA A 175 3.41 9.93 -8.27
C ALA A 175 2.40 11.07 -8.17
N TYR A 176 2.76 12.15 -7.47
CA TYR A 176 2.05 13.41 -7.55
C TYR A 176 2.41 14.13 -8.84
N TYR A 177 1.42 14.65 -9.53
CA TYR A 177 1.52 15.40 -10.77
C TYR A 177 1.07 16.83 -10.48
N PRO A 178 2.00 17.80 -10.39
CA PRO A 178 1.70 19.19 -10.20
C PRO A 178 1.00 19.82 -11.40
N PRO A 179 0.43 21.03 -11.26
CA PRO A 179 -0.24 21.73 -12.33
C PRO A 179 0.63 21.83 -13.60
N GLY A 180 0.05 21.50 -14.75
CA GLY A 180 0.73 21.58 -16.04
C GLY A 180 1.63 20.39 -16.40
N THR A 181 1.68 19.35 -15.60
CA THR A 181 2.48 18.14 -15.89
C THR A 181 2.04 17.43 -17.16
N CYS A 182 0.73 17.29 -17.39
CA CYS A 182 0.18 16.66 -18.59
C CYS A 182 -0.79 17.61 -19.30
N PRO A 183 -0.86 17.57 -20.65
CA PRO A 183 -1.77 18.41 -21.42
C PRO A 183 -3.24 18.04 -21.21
N ASP A 184 -3.53 16.73 -21.10
CA ASP A 184 -4.87 16.22 -20.83
C ASP A 184 -4.98 15.89 -19.34
N THR A 185 -6.00 16.41 -18.68
CA THR A 185 -6.19 16.25 -17.25
C THR A 185 -7.43 15.44 -16.95
N PRO A 186 -7.34 14.43 -16.09
CA PRO A 186 -8.50 13.61 -15.75
C PRO A 186 -9.54 14.44 -14.99
N SER A 187 -10.80 14.33 -15.40
CA SER A 187 -11.93 14.97 -14.70
C SER A 187 -11.78 16.50 -14.51
N GLY A 188 -10.99 17.16 -15.36
CA GLY A 188 -10.74 18.60 -15.28
C GLY A 188 -9.85 19.05 -14.11
N LYS A 189 -9.19 18.12 -13.43
CA LYS A 189 -8.21 18.43 -12.40
C LYS A 189 -6.87 18.80 -13.01
N THR A 190 -6.24 19.83 -12.50
CA THR A 190 -4.94 20.31 -12.99
C THR A 190 -3.76 19.70 -12.24
N PHE A 191 -3.99 19.18 -11.03
CA PHE A 191 -3.02 18.44 -10.21
C PHE A 191 -3.69 17.23 -9.55
N TYR A 192 -2.98 16.14 -9.45
CA TYR A 192 -3.52 14.85 -9.01
C TYR A 192 -2.40 13.88 -8.65
N ILE A 193 -2.73 12.75 -8.03
CA ILE A 193 -1.82 11.61 -7.90
C ILE A 193 -2.15 10.64 -9.02
N HIS A 194 -1.14 10.22 -9.80
CA HIS A 194 -1.32 9.32 -10.94
C HIS A 194 -0.41 8.11 -10.86
N CYS A 195 -0.93 6.95 -11.22
CA CYS A 195 -0.19 5.70 -11.30
C CYS A 195 0.13 5.38 -12.77
N SER A 196 1.39 5.52 -13.16
CA SER A 196 1.87 5.25 -14.51
C SER A 196 1.77 3.78 -14.94
N CYS A 197 1.56 2.84 -13.98
CA CYS A 197 1.44 1.41 -14.30
C CYS A 197 0.19 1.10 -15.14
N HIS A 198 -1.00 1.59 -14.72
CA HIS A 198 -2.27 1.27 -15.38
C HIS A 198 -3.23 2.48 -15.44
N GLY A 199 -2.75 3.67 -15.15
CA GLY A 199 -3.51 4.91 -15.34
C GLY A 199 -4.52 5.27 -14.25
N SER A 200 -4.48 4.63 -13.07
CA SER A 200 -5.33 5.05 -11.95
C SER A 200 -4.94 6.44 -11.46
N THR A 201 -5.93 7.30 -11.24
CA THR A 201 -5.73 8.69 -10.85
C THR A 201 -6.57 9.03 -9.62
N TYR A 202 -6.02 9.86 -8.72
CA TYR A 202 -6.61 10.18 -7.43
C TYR A 202 -6.59 11.67 -7.16
N ASP A 203 -7.64 12.17 -6.50
CA ASP A 203 -7.79 13.58 -6.11
C ASP A 203 -7.18 13.84 -4.72
N PRO A 204 -6.01 14.45 -4.61
CA PRO A 204 -5.39 14.71 -3.31
C PRO A 204 -6.16 15.74 -2.47
N THR A 205 -7.07 16.52 -3.08
CA THR A 205 -7.90 17.49 -2.36
C THR A 205 -9.11 16.86 -1.69
N ASN A 206 -9.48 15.64 -2.09
CA ASN A 206 -10.62 14.91 -1.59
C ASN A 206 -10.21 13.52 -1.05
N ARG A 207 -9.31 13.49 -0.05
CA ARG A 207 -8.83 12.26 0.61
C ARG A 207 -8.32 11.21 -0.39
N ALA A 208 -7.63 11.67 -1.43
CA ALA A 208 -7.13 10.83 -2.51
C ALA A 208 -8.20 9.87 -3.09
N SER A 209 -9.45 10.35 -3.24
CA SER A 209 -10.52 9.61 -3.89
C SER A 209 -10.15 9.31 -5.34
N ASN A 210 -10.53 8.13 -5.84
CA ASN A 210 -10.27 7.77 -7.23
C ASN A 210 -11.03 8.71 -8.19
N LEU A 211 -10.35 9.15 -9.25
CA LEU A 211 -10.90 9.97 -10.34
C LEU A 211 -11.11 9.13 -11.60
N THR A 212 -10.10 8.37 -12.00
CA THR A 212 -10.11 7.56 -13.23
C THR A 212 -9.24 6.31 -13.06
N GLY A 213 -9.37 5.40 -14.02
CA GLY A 213 -8.57 4.19 -14.08
C GLY A 213 -9.15 3.01 -13.32
N PRO A 214 -8.42 1.87 -13.29
CA PRO A 214 -8.95 0.61 -12.78
C PRO A 214 -9.02 0.51 -11.25
N ALA A 215 -8.36 1.38 -10.48
CA ALA A 215 -8.54 1.41 -9.04
C ALA A 215 -9.93 1.92 -8.68
N VAL A 216 -10.58 1.30 -7.70
CA VAL A 216 -11.95 1.67 -7.27
C VAL A 216 -11.99 2.27 -5.86
N LEU A 217 -10.88 2.22 -5.14
CA LEU A 217 -10.77 2.69 -3.76
C LEU A 217 -9.83 3.90 -3.66
N PRO A 218 -10.05 4.81 -2.68
CA PRO A 218 -9.13 5.92 -2.41
C PRO A 218 -7.79 5.40 -1.87
N LEU A 219 -6.73 6.18 -2.01
CA LEU A 219 -5.48 5.89 -1.31
C LEU A 219 -5.68 6.05 0.20
N PRO A 220 -5.08 5.18 1.03
CA PRO A 220 -5.02 5.40 2.47
C PRO A 220 -4.38 6.75 2.78
N GLN A 221 -4.96 7.47 3.76
CA GLN A 221 -4.43 8.74 4.25
C GLN A 221 -3.69 8.52 5.57
N VAL A 222 -2.46 9.00 5.66
CA VAL A 222 -1.72 9.07 6.92
C VAL A 222 -2.21 10.30 7.68
N THR A 223 -2.60 10.11 8.93
CA THR A 223 -2.93 11.21 9.83
C THR A 223 -1.65 11.82 10.36
N LEU A 224 -1.47 13.09 10.06
CA LEU A 224 -0.35 13.90 10.56
C LEU A 224 -0.78 14.71 11.77
N GLU A 225 0.17 14.99 12.67
CA GLU A 225 0.02 15.86 13.82
C GLU A 225 1.24 16.79 13.93
N ALA A 226 1.02 18.05 14.22
CA ALA A 226 2.09 18.98 14.55
C ALA A 226 2.09 19.24 16.06
N ASP A 227 3.26 19.18 16.71
CA ASP A 227 3.43 19.56 18.09
C ASP A 227 3.48 21.10 18.26
N PRO A 228 3.47 21.64 19.49
CA PRO A 228 3.55 23.09 19.73
C PRO A 228 4.83 23.75 19.19
N SER A 229 5.88 22.98 18.92
CA SER A 229 7.14 23.45 18.28
C SER A 229 7.07 23.39 16.77
N GLY A 230 5.97 22.87 16.20
CA GLY A 230 5.78 22.70 14.76
C GLY A 230 6.37 21.40 14.19
N ASN A 231 6.93 20.49 15.02
CA ASN A 231 7.45 19.22 14.52
C ASN A 231 6.30 18.33 14.05
N ILE A 232 6.49 17.64 12.92
CA ILE A 232 5.46 16.81 12.30
C ILE A 232 5.63 15.34 12.71
N PHE A 233 4.52 14.71 13.05
CA PHE A 233 4.43 13.28 13.39
C PHE A 233 3.37 12.59 12.53
N ALA A 234 3.66 11.35 12.12
CA ALA A 234 2.68 10.42 11.60
C ALA A 234 2.12 9.60 12.77
N ILE A 235 0.79 9.53 12.91
CA ILE A 235 0.15 8.94 14.09
C ILE A 235 -0.85 7.84 13.79
N ASN A 236 -1.40 7.79 12.55
CA ASN A 236 -2.42 6.81 12.18
C ASN A 236 -2.50 6.70 10.65
N VAL A 237 -3.14 5.63 10.18
CA VAL A 237 -3.55 5.48 8.78
C VAL A 237 -5.07 5.28 8.73
N THR A 238 -5.74 6.00 7.86
CA THR A 238 -7.18 5.90 7.64
C THR A 238 -7.48 5.54 6.19
N GLY A 239 -8.59 4.83 5.97
CA GLY A 239 -8.98 4.38 4.64
C GLY A 239 -8.81 2.88 4.44
N PRO A 240 -9.17 2.36 3.25
CA PRO A 240 -9.09 0.94 2.94
C PRO A 240 -7.63 0.49 2.79
N PRO A 241 -7.29 -0.76 3.13
CA PRO A 241 -5.97 -1.32 2.87
C PRO A 241 -5.70 -1.33 1.35
N VAL A 242 -4.43 -1.25 0.95
CA VAL A 242 -4.05 -1.27 -0.46
C VAL A 242 -4.34 -2.65 -1.06
N ASN A 243 -5.04 -2.67 -2.18
CA ASN A 243 -5.40 -3.90 -2.87
C ASN A 243 -4.16 -4.59 -3.47
N GLY A 244 -4.07 -5.92 -3.31
CA GLY A 244 -2.91 -6.69 -3.81
C GLY A 244 -1.61 -6.47 -3.03
N HIS A 245 -1.65 -5.74 -1.93
CA HIS A 245 -0.55 -5.51 -1.00
C HIS A 245 -0.92 -6.02 0.39
N LEU A 246 0.07 -6.28 1.24
CA LEU A 246 -0.19 -6.63 2.63
C LEU A 246 -0.81 -5.43 3.36
N SER A 247 -1.58 -5.72 4.42
CA SER A 247 -2.11 -4.66 5.28
C SER A 247 -0.96 -3.81 5.84
N THR A 248 -1.19 -2.52 6.02
CA THR A 248 -0.24 -1.55 6.59
C THR A 248 0.26 -1.89 8.00
N LEU A 249 -0.27 -2.93 8.64
CA LEU A 249 0.21 -3.46 9.92
C LEU A 249 0.82 -4.87 9.80
N GLN A 250 0.99 -5.38 8.57
CA GLN A 250 1.46 -6.74 8.31
C GLN A 250 2.73 -6.75 7.47
N GLY A 251 3.54 -7.77 7.65
CA GLY A 251 4.57 -8.19 6.69
C GLY A 251 5.96 -7.67 6.94
N ASP A 252 6.15 -6.46 7.43
CA ASP A 252 7.47 -5.90 7.71
C ASP A 252 7.56 -5.31 9.13
N TYR A 253 8.75 -4.86 9.47
CA TYR A 253 9.02 -4.23 10.76
C TYR A 253 8.56 -2.78 10.73
N GLY A 254 8.10 -2.29 11.88
CA GLY A 254 7.79 -0.87 12.07
C GLY A 254 9.00 0.01 11.85
N VAL A 255 8.76 1.24 11.43
CA VAL A 255 9.81 2.24 11.19
C VAL A 255 10.53 2.70 12.47
N GLY A 256 10.02 2.33 13.65
CA GLY A 256 10.55 2.79 14.94
C GLY A 256 9.90 4.08 15.42
N THR A 257 10.69 5.00 15.98
CA THR A 257 10.21 6.28 16.52
C THR A 257 10.37 7.44 15.55
N THR A 258 11.14 7.25 14.47
CA THR A 258 11.40 8.28 13.46
C THR A 258 11.30 7.69 12.06
N SER A 259 10.92 8.52 11.09
CA SER A 259 10.95 8.19 9.66
C SER A 259 11.49 9.38 8.88
N GLN A 260 12.54 9.16 8.10
CA GLN A 260 13.19 10.21 7.31
C GLN A 260 12.50 10.36 5.96
N VAL A 261 12.26 11.60 5.56
CA VAL A 261 11.79 11.95 4.23
C VAL A 261 12.92 11.76 3.22
N THR A 262 12.60 11.16 2.09
CA THR A 262 13.49 11.04 0.92
C THR A 262 12.91 11.81 -0.25
N LYS A 263 13.79 12.29 -1.14
CA LYS A 263 13.39 12.96 -2.40
C LYS A 263 13.62 12.00 -3.55
N GLU A 264 12.58 11.81 -4.37
CA GLU A 264 12.66 10.96 -5.56
C GLU A 264 12.08 11.67 -6.80
N ALA A 265 12.65 11.36 -7.96
CA ALA A 265 12.09 11.83 -9.22
C ALA A 265 10.88 10.95 -9.61
N PRO A 266 9.73 11.55 -9.96
CA PRO A 266 8.55 10.80 -10.40
C PRO A 266 8.78 10.13 -11.76
N VAL A 267 8.12 8.99 -11.97
CA VAL A 267 7.95 8.41 -13.32
C VAL A 267 6.68 9.02 -13.93
N ILE A 268 6.86 9.96 -14.84
CA ILE A 268 5.75 10.70 -15.47
C ILE A 268 5.34 10.03 -16.78
N LEU A 269 4.10 9.52 -16.82
CA LEU A 269 3.44 9.04 -18.03
C LEU A 269 2.01 9.60 -18.07
N CYS A 270 1.68 10.33 -19.15
CA CYS A 270 0.34 10.90 -19.33
C CYS A 270 -0.60 9.87 -20.00
N ASN A 271 -0.76 8.70 -19.39
CA ASN A 271 -1.53 7.56 -19.87
C ASN A 271 -2.88 7.45 -19.14
N PHE A 272 -3.80 8.34 -19.43
CA PHE A 272 -5.13 8.31 -18.82
C PHE A 272 -6.03 7.34 -19.59
N PRO A 273 -6.68 6.35 -18.89
CA PRO A 273 -7.70 5.52 -19.52
C PRO A 273 -8.91 6.39 -19.92
N THR A 274 -9.38 6.18 -21.11
CA THR A 274 -10.59 6.81 -21.67
C THR A 274 -11.85 6.17 -21.12
#